data_1574a6f52fcf2185c39208b206747901
#
_entry.id   1574a6f52fcf2185c39208b206747901
#
_cell.length_a   1.000
_cell.length_b   1.000
_cell.length_c   1.000
_cell.angle_alpha   90.00
_cell.angle_beta   90.00
_cell.angle_gamma   90.00
#
_symmetry.space_group_name_H-M   'P 1'
#
loop_
_entity.id
_entity.type
_entity.pdbx_description
1 polymer ?
#
loop_
_entity_poly.entity_id
_entity_poly.type
_entity_poly.pdbx_seq_one_letter_code
_entity_poly.pdbx_strand_id
1 'polypeptide(L)'
;MISHGLISAALFLCVGVLYDRVQSRLISSYGGIVNILPKLSLVFAIFMLGALGLPGTSGFVGEILILLGAFQKSFLVAILASIGIIFGAAYMLWLYKRVIFGKLEKIELKELKDLNFSEGIVLFSLAVLVLFFGFYPNLILDTAHISVEELIKNYEQAIILNQSMVK
;
A
#
# COMPACT_ATOMS: atom_id res chain seq x y z
N MET A 1 -4.41 1.45 8.84
CA MET A 1 -3.82 0.18 9.33
C MET A 1 -4.25 -1.02 8.49
N ILE A 2 -5.54 -1.33 8.32
CA ILE A 2 -6.03 -2.50 7.54
C ILE A 2 -5.53 -2.47 6.10
N SER A 3 -5.71 -1.35 5.40
CA SER A 3 -5.23 -1.16 4.04
C SER A 3 -3.72 -1.39 3.89
N HIS A 4 -2.93 -0.81 4.79
CA HIS A 4 -1.48 -1.02 4.82
C HIS A 4 -1.14 -2.50 5.05
N GLY A 5 -1.84 -3.19 5.95
CA GLY A 5 -1.64 -4.62 6.19
C GLY A 5 -1.86 -5.46 4.94
N LEU A 6 -2.95 -5.22 4.20
CA LEU A 6 -3.25 -5.93 2.95
C LEU A 6 -2.20 -5.66 1.86
N ILE A 7 -1.90 -4.38 1.62
CA ILE A 7 -1.00 -3.97 0.53
C ILE A 7 0.44 -4.39 0.81
N SER A 8 0.92 -4.19 2.05
CA SER A 8 2.30 -4.56 2.40
C SER A 8 2.50 -6.07 2.39
N ALA A 9 1.55 -6.85 2.92
CA ALA A 9 1.61 -8.31 2.84
C ALA A 9 1.66 -8.78 1.38
N ALA A 10 0.83 -8.21 0.51
CA ALA A 10 0.80 -8.54 -0.90
C ALA A 10 2.11 -8.19 -1.62
N LEU A 11 2.69 -7.02 -1.34
CA LEU A 11 4.00 -6.63 -1.89
C LEU A 11 5.12 -7.56 -1.41
N PHE A 12 5.10 -7.96 -0.13
CA PHE A 12 6.07 -8.95 0.39
C PHE A 12 5.92 -10.31 -0.28
N LEU A 13 4.70 -10.76 -0.54
CA LEU A 13 4.46 -11.99 -1.30
C LEU A 13 4.98 -11.89 -2.72
N CYS A 14 4.78 -10.77 -3.41
CA CYS A 14 5.36 -10.55 -4.74
C CYS A 14 6.88 -10.62 -4.73
N VAL A 15 7.52 -10.00 -3.73
CA VAL A 15 8.97 -10.09 -3.54
C VAL A 15 9.40 -11.52 -3.20
N GLY A 16 8.63 -12.25 -2.39
CA GLY A 16 8.85 -13.66 -2.09
C GLY A 16 8.86 -14.53 -3.36
N VAL A 17 7.85 -14.37 -4.20
CA VAL A 17 7.72 -15.06 -5.49
C VAL A 17 8.94 -14.78 -6.40
N LEU A 18 9.40 -13.53 -6.45
CA LEU A 18 10.61 -13.17 -7.19
C LEU A 18 11.86 -13.79 -6.57
N TYR A 19 11.97 -13.76 -5.26
CA TYR A 19 13.10 -14.32 -4.53
C TYR A 19 13.22 -15.83 -4.71
N ASP A 20 12.13 -16.56 -4.64
CA ASP A 20 12.12 -18.03 -4.82
C ASP A 20 12.64 -18.45 -6.21
N ARG A 21 12.46 -17.56 -7.21
CA ARG A 21 12.90 -17.83 -8.59
C ARG A 21 14.34 -17.38 -8.84
N VAL A 22 14.78 -16.28 -8.26
CA VAL A 22 16.07 -15.62 -8.59
C VAL A 22 17.10 -15.77 -7.49
N GLN A 23 16.66 -16.13 -6.26
CA GLN A 23 17.50 -16.29 -5.06
C GLN A 23 18.34 -15.04 -4.75
N SER A 24 17.87 -13.85 -5.12
CA SER A 24 18.56 -12.58 -4.90
C SER A 24 17.55 -11.50 -4.46
N ARG A 25 18.00 -10.59 -3.59
CA ARG A 25 17.23 -9.38 -3.18
C ARG A 25 17.79 -8.11 -3.81
N LEU A 26 18.85 -8.22 -4.61
CA LEU A 26 19.45 -7.06 -5.24
C LEU A 26 18.63 -6.62 -6.44
N ILE A 27 18.24 -5.34 -6.49
CA ILE A 27 17.52 -4.75 -7.61
C ILE A 27 18.26 -4.95 -8.95
N SER A 28 19.61 -4.91 -8.91
CA SER A 28 20.45 -5.18 -10.07
C SER A 28 20.37 -6.61 -10.61
N SER A 29 19.81 -7.53 -9.84
CA SER A 29 19.58 -8.92 -10.28
C SER A 29 18.32 -9.06 -11.13
N TYR A 30 17.48 -8.05 -11.19
CA TYR A 30 16.23 -8.03 -11.92
C TYR A 30 16.31 -7.06 -13.10
N GLY A 31 15.37 -7.19 -14.03
CA GLY A 31 15.19 -6.29 -15.16
C GLY A 31 14.37 -6.98 -16.25
N GLY A 32 13.42 -6.26 -16.84
CA GLY A 32 12.60 -6.80 -17.93
C GLY A 32 11.64 -7.92 -17.52
N ILE A 33 11.32 -8.03 -16.23
CA ILE A 33 10.46 -9.08 -15.66
C ILE A 33 9.09 -9.14 -16.34
N VAL A 34 8.57 -8.02 -16.80
CA VAL A 34 7.28 -7.95 -17.52
C VAL A 34 7.21 -8.88 -18.73
N ASN A 35 8.34 -9.12 -19.38
CA ASN A 35 8.39 -9.97 -20.58
C ASN A 35 8.32 -11.47 -20.26
N ILE A 36 8.63 -11.86 -19.03
CA ILE A 36 8.75 -13.25 -18.59
C ILE A 36 7.64 -13.62 -17.62
N LEU A 37 7.35 -12.73 -16.67
CA LEU A 37 6.36 -12.91 -15.61
C LEU A 37 5.26 -11.83 -15.72
N PRO A 38 4.47 -11.81 -16.82
CA PRO A 38 3.48 -10.74 -17.03
C PRO A 38 2.36 -10.73 -15.99
N LYS A 39 1.92 -11.90 -15.50
CA LYS A 39 0.89 -11.98 -14.46
C LYS A 39 1.39 -11.41 -13.14
N LEU A 40 2.59 -11.79 -12.71
CA LEU A 40 3.21 -11.24 -11.52
C LEU A 40 3.41 -9.73 -11.66
N SER A 41 3.89 -9.27 -12.80
CA SER A 41 4.10 -7.84 -13.07
C SER A 41 2.82 -7.02 -12.95
N LEU A 42 1.70 -7.54 -13.47
CA LEU A 42 0.39 -6.89 -13.39
C LEU A 42 -0.10 -6.79 -11.92
N VAL A 43 -0.04 -7.90 -11.20
CA VAL A 43 -0.50 -7.93 -9.80
C VAL A 43 0.40 -7.06 -8.91
N PHE A 44 1.71 -7.09 -9.14
CA PHE A 44 2.64 -6.19 -8.46
C PHE A 44 2.34 -4.71 -8.76
N ALA A 45 1.96 -4.36 -9.99
CA ALA A 45 1.51 -3.01 -10.32
C ALA A 45 0.29 -2.58 -9.50
N ILE A 46 -0.72 -3.44 -9.36
CA ILE A 46 -1.93 -3.14 -8.57
C ILE A 46 -1.56 -2.82 -7.12
N PHE A 47 -0.71 -3.64 -6.50
CA PHE A 47 -0.29 -3.40 -5.12
C PHE A 47 0.61 -2.17 -4.97
N MET A 48 1.52 -1.95 -5.92
CA MET A 48 2.37 -0.77 -5.95
C MET A 48 1.52 0.50 -6.06
N LEU A 49 0.55 0.54 -6.97
CA LEU A 49 -0.38 1.65 -7.13
C LEU A 49 -1.28 1.81 -5.89
N GLY A 50 -1.67 0.71 -5.24
CA GLY A 50 -2.37 0.72 -3.96
C GLY A 50 -1.53 1.34 -2.83
N ALA A 51 -0.22 1.06 -2.81
CA ALA A 51 0.71 1.65 -1.86
C ALA A 51 0.98 3.15 -2.12
N LEU A 52 0.74 3.61 -3.33
CA LEU A 52 0.82 5.03 -3.73
C LEU A 52 -0.49 5.80 -3.51
N GLY A 53 -1.50 5.17 -2.96
CA GLY A 53 -2.79 5.81 -2.78
C GLY A 53 -3.51 6.15 -4.08
N LEU A 54 -3.45 5.27 -5.11
CA LEU A 54 -4.22 5.49 -6.33
C LEU A 54 -5.73 5.46 -6.03
N PRO A 55 -6.52 6.44 -6.51
CA PRO A 55 -7.97 6.40 -6.36
C PRO A 55 -8.58 5.08 -6.85
N GLY A 56 -9.50 4.51 -6.04
CA GLY A 56 -10.07 3.18 -6.28
C GLY A 56 -9.34 2.05 -5.55
N THR A 57 -8.25 2.33 -4.83
CA THR A 57 -7.58 1.37 -3.95
C THR A 57 -7.83 1.69 -2.48
N SER A 58 -7.71 0.69 -1.62
CA SER A 58 -7.89 0.86 -0.17
C SER A 58 -6.84 1.80 0.46
N GLY A 59 -5.66 1.93 -0.15
CA GLY A 59 -4.61 2.87 0.25
C GLY A 59 -5.06 4.31 0.19
N PHE A 60 -5.67 4.71 -0.93
CA PHE A 60 -6.19 6.05 -1.15
C PHE A 60 -7.16 6.50 -0.06
N VAL A 61 -8.10 5.63 0.33
CA VAL A 61 -9.09 5.95 1.36
C VAL A 61 -8.42 6.33 2.68
N GLY A 62 -7.42 5.54 3.10
CA GLY A 62 -6.68 5.81 4.33
C GLY A 62 -5.86 7.11 4.26
N GLU A 63 -5.17 7.33 3.15
CA GLU A 63 -4.32 8.51 2.96
C GLU A 63 -5.14 9.80 2.90
N ILE A 64 -6.24 9.83 2.13
CA ILE A 64 -7.08 11.04 2.01
C ILE A 64 -7.73 11.41 3.36
N LEU A 65 -8.19 10.42 4.13
CA LEU A 65 -8.77 10.68 5.44
C LEU A 65 -7.73 11.25 6.43
N ILE A 66 -6.51 10.73 6.42
CA ILE A 66 -5.42 11.24 7.25
C ILE A 66 -5.05 12.67 6.85
N LEU A 67 -4.93 12.95 5.55
CA LEU A 67 -4.62 14.28 5.04
C LEU A 67 -5.70 15.30 5.39
N LEU A 68 -6.98 14.92 5.24
CA LEU A 68 -8.11 15.78 5.61
C LEU A 68 -8.10 16.08 7.11
N GLY A 69 -7.89 15.08 7.97
CA GLY A 69 -7.76 15.27 9.41
C GLY A 69 -6.56 16.13 9.78
N ALA A 70 -5.42 15.96 9.14
CA ALA A 70 -4.24 16.79 9.33
C ALA A 70 -4.49 18.25 8.90
N PHE A 71 -5.17 18.46 7.77
CA PHE A 71 -5.52 19.78 7.25
C PHE A 71 -6.44 20.56 8.22
N GLN A 72 -7.44 19.89 8.79
CA GLN A 72 -8.33 20.49 9.79
C GLN A 72 -7.58 20.95 11.05
N LYS A 73 -6.51 20.25 11.42
CA LYS A 73 -5.72 20.57 12.62
C LYS A 73 -4.61 21.59 12.35
N SER A 74 -3.88 21.44 11.23
CA SER A 74 -2.77 22.31 10.85
C SER A 74 -2.46 22.20 9.36
N PHE A 75 -2.58 23.32 8.67
CA PHE A 75 -2.24 23.43 7.24
C PHE A 75 -0.78 23.05 6.94
N LEU A 76 0.15 23.49 7.82
CA LEU A 76 1.58 23.16 7.65
C LEU A 76 1.84 21.65 7.72
N VAL A 77 1.21 20.95 8.69
CA VAL A 77 1.36 19.52 8.85
C VAL A 77 0.81 18.79 7.62
N ALA A 78 -0.32 19.22 7.08
CA ALA A 78 -0.91 18.62 5.88
C ALA A 78 0.02 18.78 4.65
N ILE A 79 0.64 19.95 4.46
CA ILE A 79 1.61 20.16 3.37
C ILE A 79 2.82 19.24 3.53
N LEU A 80 3.41 19.17 4.72
CA LEU A 80 4.58 18.32 4.96
C LEU A 80 4.25 16.84 4.75
N ALA A 81 3.07 16.39 5.18
CA ALA A 81 2.59 15.03 4.94
C ALA A 81 2.40 14.74 3.43
N SER A 82 1.86 15.70 2.67
CA SER A 82 1.68 15.56 1.21
C SER A 82 3.02 15.43 0.47
N ILE A 83 4.06 16.12 0.92
CA ILE A 83 5.42 15.97 0.36
C ILE A 83 5.92 14.53 0.56
N GLY A 84 5.64 13.92 1.72
CA GLY A 84 5.98 12.51 1.98
C GLY A 84 5.35 11.55 0.98
N ILE A 85 4.09 11.77 0.61
CA ILE A 85 3.39 10.97 -0.42
C ILE A 85 4.08 11.10 -1.78
N ILE A 86 4.48 12.33 -2.17
CA ILE A 86 5.18 12.57 -3.44
C ILE A 86 6.52 11.80 -3.49
N PHE A 87 7.31 11.85 -2.42
CA PHE A 87 8.56 11.08 -2.35
C PHE A 87 8.31 9.56 -2.34
N GLY A 88 7.28 9.12 -1.63
CA GLY A 88 6.81 7.73 -1.66
C GLY A 88 6.52 7.26 -3.08
N ALA A 89 5.75 8.05 -3.83
CA ALA A 89 5.43 7.77 -5.22
C ALA A 89 6.70 7.72 -6.09
N ALA A 90 7.60 8.68 -5.93
CA ALA A 90 8.83 8.74 -6.73
C ALA A 90 9.71 7.49 -6.56
N TYR A 91 10.00 7.07 -5.32
CA TYR A 91 10.85 5.90 -5.11
C TYR A 91 10.19 4.58 -5.52
N MET A 92 8.87 4.43 -5.29
CA MET A 92 8.16 3.20 -5.66
C MET A 92 8.05 3.03 -7.18
N LEU A 93 7.74 4.10 -7.91
CA LEU A 93 7.71 4.08 -9.37
C LEU A 93 9.11 3.83 -9.94
N TRP A 94 10.14 4.39 -9.33
CA TRP A 94 11.52 4.15 -9.74
C TRP A 94 11.96 2.69 -9.49
N LEU A 95 11.59 2.11 -8.35
CA LEU A 95 11.79 0.70 -8.06
C LEU A 95 11.09 -0.19 -9.09
N TYR A 96 9.81 0.06 -9.33
CA TYR A 96 9.00 -0.71 -10.26
C TYR A 96 9.58 -0.65 -11.68
N LYS A 97 9.96 0.54 -12.14
CA LYS A 97 10.63 0.73 -13.44
C LYS A 97 11.90 -0.12 -13.56
N ARG A 98 12.72 -0.17 -12.53
CA ARG A 98 13.99 -0.90 -12.57
C ARG A 98 13.81 -2.41 -12.54
N VAL A 99 12.89 -2.90 -11.74
CA VAL A 99 12.65 -4.34 -11.56
C VAL A 99 11.83 -4.89 -12.73
N ILE A 100 10.74 -4.23 -13.06
CA ILE A 100 9.74 -4.77 -14.00
C ILE A 100 10.06 -4.40 -15.46
N PHE A 101 10.38 -3.12 -15.74
CA PHE A 101 10.61 -2.61 -17.10
C PHE A 101 12.08 -2.48 -17.50
N GLY A 102 13.02 -2.77 -16.61
CA GLY A 102 14.44 -2.73 -16.93
C GLY A 102 14.82 -3.63 -18.10
N LYS A 103 16.06 -3.54 -18.58
CA LYS A 103 16.56 -4.40 -19.66
C LYS A 103 16.74 -5.83 -19.16
N LEU A 104 16.30 -6.79 -19.96
CA LEU A 104 16.47 -8.22 -19.72
C LEU A 104 17.89 -8.64 -20.16
N GLU A 105 18.91 -8.39 -19.33
CA GLU A 105 20.31 -8.69 -19.66
C GLU A 105 20.72 -10.10 -19.24
N LYS A 106 20.04 -10.67 -18.24
CA LYS A 106 20.42 -11.98 -17.69
C LYS A 106 19.67 -13.11 -18.37
N ILE A 107 20.41 -14.05 -18.95
CA ILE A 107 19.87 -15.23 -19.66
C ILE A 107 19.07 -16.11 -18.69
N GLU A 108 19.55 -16.24 -17.44
CA GLU A 108 18.92 -17.04 -16.38
C GLU A 108 17.46 -16.63 -16.09
N LEU A 109 17.12 -15.36 -16.29
CA LEU A 109 15.75 -14.87 -16.09
C LEU A 109 14.77 -15.39 -17.15
N LYS A 110 15.26 -15.76 -18.35
CA LYS A 110 14.39 -16.15 -19.47
C LYS A 110 13.69 -17.50 -19.27
N GLU A 111 14.21 -18.35 -18.38
CA GLU A 111 13.67 -19.67 -18.10
C GLU A 111 12.68 -19.70 -16.94
N LEU A 112 12.45 -18.54 -16.31
CA LEU A 112 11.55 -18.45 -15.15
C LEU A 112 10.09 -18.70 -15.59
N LYS A 113 9.37 -19.43 -14.74
CA LYS A 113 7.93 -19.67 -14.92
C LYS A 113 7.14 -18.59 -14.18
N ASP A 114 6.07 -18.10 -14.82
CA ASP A 114 5.15 -17.14 -14.21
C ASP A 114 4.40 -17.77 -13.00
N LEU A 115 3.47 -17.04 -12.42
CA LEU A 115 2.72 -17.43 -11.23
C LEU A 115 2.15 -18.85 -11.36
N ASN A 116 2.40 -19.67 -10.37
CA ASN A 116 1.72 -20.95 -10.19
C ASN A 116 0.26 -20.71 -9.79
N PHE A 117 -0.59 -21.72 -9.94
CA PHE A 117 -2.01 -21.61 -9.62
C PHE A 117 -2.26 -21.16 -8.17
N SER A 118 -1.53 -21.72 -7.20
CA SER A 118 -1.65 -21.37 -5.78
C SER A 118 -1.20 -19.92 -5.50
N GLU A 119 -0.05 -19.52 -6.04
CA GLU A 119 0.45 -18.15 -5.95
C GLU A 119 -0.54 -17.14 -6.56
N GLY A 120 -1.09 -17.50 -7.73
CA GLY A 120 -2.08 -16.71 -8.45
C GLY A 120 -3.35 -16.49 -7.64
N ILE A 121 -3.91 -17.53 -7.00
CA ILE A 121 -5.10 -17.41 -6.17
C ILE A 121 -4.86 -16.45 -5.00
N VAL A 122 -3.75 -16.61 -4.28
CA VAL A 122 -3.44 -15.77 -3.11
C VAL A 122 -3.27 -14.31 -3.52
N LEU A 123 -2.45 -14.04 -4.53
CA LEU A 123 -2.20 -12.67 -4.98
C LEU A 123 -3.44 -12.03 -5.59
N PHE A 124 -4.22 -12.78 -6.39
CA PHE A 124 -5.44 -12.26 -6.99
C PHE A 124 -6.51 -11.95 -5.93
N SER A 125 -6.69 -12.81 -4.92
CA SER A 125 -7.65 -12.54 -3.84
C SER A 125 -7.27 -11.27 -3.05
N LEU A 126 -5.99 -11.05 -2.78
CA LEU A 126 -5.51 -9.82 -2.14
C LEU A 126 -5.74 -8.59 -3.03
N ALA A 127 -5.51 -8.71 -4.36
CA ALA A 127 -5.79 -7.62 -5.29
C ALA A 127 -7.27 -7.25 -5.33
N VAL A 128 -8.15 -8.23 -5.34
CA VAL A 128 -9.60 -8.03 -5.24
C VAL A 128 -9.97 -7.32 -3.94
N LEU A 129 -9.40 -7.73 -2.79
CA LEU A 129 -9.66 -7.07 -1.51
C LEU A 129 -9.16 -5.62 -1.48
N VAL A 130 -7.99 -5.34 -2.04
CA VAL A 130 -7.45 -3.96 -2.13
C VAL A 130 -8.37 -3.06 -2.94
N LEU A 131 -8.89 -3.53 -4.06
CA LEU A 131 -9.83 -2.79 -4.88
C LEU A 131 -11.21 -2.72 -4.22
N PHE A 132 -11.71 -3.82 -3.65
CA PHE A 132 -13.00 -3.87 -2.98
C PHE A 132 -13.09 -2.83 -1.85
N PHE A 133 -12.12 -2.79 -0.95
CA PHE A 133 -12.09 -1.80 0.12
C PHE A 133 -11.77 -0.37 -0.36
N GLY A 134 -11.26 -0.23 -1.57
CA GLY A 134 -11.12 1.08 -2.22
C GLY A 134 -12.45 1.65 -2.68
N PHE A 135 -13.34 0.80 -3.21
CA PHE A 135 -14.67 1.21 -3.68
C PHE A 135 -15.74 1.18 -2.58
N TYR A 136 -15.61 0.28 -1.61
CA TYR A 136 -16.57 0.09 -0.50
C TYR A 136 -15.90 0.24 0.87
N PRO A 137 -15.33 1.42 1.20
CA PRO A 137 -14.64 1.63 2.47
C PRO A 137 -15.56 1.60 3.68
N ASN A 138 -16.85 1.90 3.49
CA ASN A 138 -17.82 2.00 4.58
C ASN A 138 -17.92 0.71 5.40
N LEU A 139 -17.72 -0.45 4.80
CA LEU A 139 -17.74 -1.72 5.53
C LEU A 139 -16.75 -1.75 6.71
N ILE A 140 -15.60 -1.11 6.55
CA ILE A 140 -14.58 -0.99 7.60
C ILE A 140 -14.86 0.24 8.47
N LEU A 141 -15.20 1.37 7.86
CA LEU A 141 -15.40 2.64 8.56
C LEU A 141 -16.58 2.58 9.53
N ASP A 142 -17.71 2.01 9.14
CA ASP A 142 -18.89 1.88 9.98
C ASP A 142 -18.62 1.01 11.21
N THR A 143 -17.83 -0.05 11.05
CA THR A 143 -17.44 -0.93 12.17
C THR A 143 -16.54 -0.20 13.17
N ALA A 144 -15.66 0.69 12.70
CA ALA A 144 -14.75 1.45 13.55
C ALA A 144 -15.40 2.69 14.18
N HIS A 145 -16.46 3.22 13.57
CA HIS A 145 -17.05 4.52 13.91
C HIS A 145 -17.44 4.63 15.39
N ILE A 146 -18.15 3.63 15.92
CA ILE A 146 -18.64 3.62 17.31
C ILE A 146 -17.48 3.69 18.30
N SER A 147 -16.43 2.88 18.09
CA SER A 147 -15.26 2.86 18.97
C SER A 147 -14.45 4.15 18.91
N VAL A 148 -14.37 4.77 17.73
CA VAL A 148 -13.67 6.05 17.54
C VAL A 148 -14.44 7.20 18.20
N GLU A 149 -15.77 7.26 18.06
CA GLU A 149 -16.60 8.25 18.73
C GLU A 149 -16.49 8.18 20.24
N GLU A 150 -16.51 6.97 20.81
CA GLU A 150 -16.36 6.78 22.25
C GLU A 150 -14.97 7.24 22.72
N LEU A 151 -13.92 6.92 21.97
CA LEU A 151 -12.56 7.38 22.28
C LEU A 151 -12.47 8.92 22.25
N ILE A 152 -13.08 9.59 21.27
CA ILE A 152 -13.08 11.06 21.16
C ILE A 152 -13.83 11.68 22.35
N LYS A 153 -15.01 11.17 22.68
CA LYS A 153 -15.78 11.64 23.86
C LYS A 153 -15.00 11.54 25.16
N ASN A 154 -14.36 10.38 25.38
CA ASN A 154 -13.53 10.17 26.57
C ASN A 154 -12.35 11.13 26.63
N TYR A 155 -11.71 11.39 25.49
CA TYR A 155 -10.61 12.34 25.38
C TYR A 155 -11.04 13.79 25.67
N GLU A 156 -12.16 14.23 25.10
CA GLU A 156 -12.73 15.57 25.35
C GLU A 156 -13.11 15.75 26.83
N GLN A 157 -13.73 14.77 27.45
CA GLN A 157 -14.05 14.80 28.88
C GLN A 157 -12.79 14.91 29.75
N ALA A 158 -11.73 14.16 29.41
CA ALA A 158 -10.46 14.23 30.13
C ALA A 158 -9.80 15.61 30.03
N ILE A 159 -9.89 16.28 28.87
CA ILE A 159 -9.38 17.65 28.70
C ILE A 159 -10.16 18.62 29.58
N ILE A 160 -11.50 18.55 29.59
CA ILE A 160 -12.36 19.45 30.37
C ILE A 160 -12.06 19.29 31.86
N LEU A 161 -11.94 18.04 32.34
CA LEU A 161 -11.60 17.77 33.74
C LEU A 161 -10.23 18.33 34.13
N ASN A 162 -9.24 18.17 33.26
CA ASN A 162 -7.89 18.70 33.50
C ASN A 162 -7.84 20.21 33.55
N GLN A 163 -8.61 20.90 32.66
CA GLN A 163 -8.72 22.35 32.67
C GLN A 163 -9.47 22.90 33.91
N SER A 164 -10.39 22.12 34.50
CA SER A 164 -11.10 22.51 35.71
C SER A 164 -10.27 22.33 36.99
N MET A 165 -9.27 21.42 36.97
CA MET A 165 -8.36 21.19 38.10
C MET A 165 -7.19 22.18 38.15
N VAL A 166 -6.89 22.88 37.06
CA VAL A 166 -5.77 23.84 36.95
C VAL A 166 -6.23 25.29 37.27
N LYS A 167 -7.55 25.49 37.45
CA LYS A 167 -8.13 26.78 37.94
C LYS A 167 -8.36 26.70 39.43
#